data_a82dc3d03beef037216e3966aef49e3d
#
_entry.id   a82dc3d03beef037216e3966aef49e3d
#
_cell.length_a   1.000
_cell.length_b   1.000
_cell.length_c   1.000
_cell.angle_alpha   90.00
_cell.angle_beta   90.00
_cell.angle_gamma   90.00
#
_symmetry.space_group_name_H-M   'P 1'
#
loop_
_entity.id
_entity.type
_entity.pdbx_description
1 polymer ?
#
loop_
_entity_poly.entity_id
_entity_poly.type
_entity_poly.pdbx_seq_one_letter_code
_entity_poly.pdbx_strand_id
1 'polypeptide(L)'
;MVPSVDVHSHALPKSYLDALAALGVDPVAEDGFPTPEWSEEEHLAFMEQTGQEFCVLSISTPHIHRGDDAAAARLARSVNDELAAVCSRHSDRLGFSALLPVPAAEASIDEARRCLDELGALGVKLPSNGNGVYLGDPSLDPLMEFLDGRSAVVTVHPSRPSAVPQNTFTAGPAPLFEYVADTTRAVLNLMAHGVIDRYPRIRWVIPHAGSFLPEVAHRLAGISRVLVPAGLMERVDVMGNLRGLWWDLAGDALPVMLPALLEVCDPTHLLYGSDYPYTPAPAIARN
;
A
#
# COMPACT_ATOMS: atom_id res chain seq x y z
N MET A 1 27.23 9.30 -3.59
CA MET A 1 25.86 9.72 -3.25
C MET A 1 25.09 8.48 -2.89
N VAL A 2 24.15 8.54 -1.96
CA VAL A 2 23.21 7.43 -1.73
C VAL A 2 22.25 7.46 -2.91
N PRO A 3 21.97 6.33 -3.58
CA PRO A 3 21.03 6.30 -4.70
C PRO A 3 19.63 6.76 -4.24
N SER A 4 18.99 7.57 -5.06
CA SER A 4 17.61 8.00 -4.81
C SER A 4 16.65 6.90 -5.25
N VAL A 5 15.97 6.28 -4.30
CA VAL A 5 15.02 5.19 -4.54
C VAL A 5 13.61 5.66 -4.23
N ASP A 6 12.73 5.54 -5.22
CA ASP A 6 11.29 5.77 -5.06
C ASP A 6 10.61 4.42 -4.75
N VAL A 7 10.06 4.29 -3.54
CA VAL A 7 9.41 3.04 -3.11
C VAL A 7 7.89 3.04 -3.33
N HIS A 8 7.34 4.17 -3.75
CA HIS A 8 5.91 4.35 -3.98
C HIS A 8 5.68 5.03 -5.33
N SER A 9 5.73 4.22 -6.37
CA SER A 9 5.33 4.62 -7.71
C SER A 9 4.46 3.55 -8.35
N HIS A 10 3.70 3.92 -9.37
CA HIS A 10 2.70 3.05 -9.96
C HIS A 10 2.93 2.81 -11.44
N ALA A 11 2.57 1.61 -11.88
CA ALA A 11 2.43 1.27 -13.28
C ALA A 11 0.97 0.95 -13.59
N LEU A 12 0.57 1.22 -14.82
CA LEU A 12 -0.74 0.85 -15.35
C LEU A 12 -0.54 -0.03 -16.61
N PRO A 13 -0.02 -1.26 -16.43
CA PRO A 13 0.20 -2.16 -17.54
C PRO A 13 -1.11 -2.52 -18.23
N LYS A 14 -1.02 -2.88 -19.52
CA LYS A 14 -2.22 -3.18 -20.32
C LYS A 14 -3.05 -4.30 -19.69
N SER A 15 -2.41 -5.34 -19.16
CA SER A 15 -3.11 -6.44 -18.48
C SER A 15 -3.96 -6.00 -17.31
N TYR A 16 -3.51 -4.97 -16.56
CA TYR A 16 -4.30 -4.40 -15.48
C TYR A 16 -5.52 -3.63 -15.99
N LEU A 17 -5.34 -2.78 -17.01
CA LEU A 17 -6.44 -2.04 -17.61
C LEU A 17 -7.47 -2.96 -18.26
N ASP A 18 -7.02 -4.00 -18.95
CA ASP A 18 -7.88 -5.04 -19.51
C ASP A 18 -8.62 -5.82 -18.40
N ALA A 19 -7.96 -6.07 -17.26
CA ALA A 19 -8.57 -6.71 -16.09
C ALA A 19 -9.71 -5.87 -15.52
N LEU A 20 -9.50 -4.58 -15.33
CA LEU A 20 -10.55 -3.65 -14.86
C LEU A 20 -11.74 -3.64 -15.84
N ALA A 21 -11.46 -3.54 -17.14
CA ALA A 21 -12.50 -3.57 -18.17
C ALA A 21 -13.29 -4.89 -18.16
N ALA A 22 -12.60 -6.03 -18.03
CA ALA A 22 -13.25 -7.35 -17.97
C ALA A 22 -14.11 -7.54 -16.71
N LEU A 23 -13.75 -6.88 -15.61
CA LEU A 23 -14.51 -6.86 -14.38
C LEU A 23 -15.65 -5.82 -14.38
N GLY A 24 -15.77 -5.01 -15.43
CA GLY A 24 -16.74 -3.92 -15.51
C GLY A 24 -16.48 -2.79 -14.49
N VAL A 25 -15.23 -2.62 -14.08
CA VAL A 25 -14.83 -1.60 -13.12
C VAL A 25 -14.61 -0.28 -13.85
N ASP A 26 -15.32 0.74 -13.42
CA ASP A 26 -15.12 2.14 -13.82
C ASP A 26 -14.41 2.88 -12.66
N PRO A 27 -13.13 3.25 -12.81
CA PRO A 27 -12.39 3.95 -11.75
C PRO A 27 -13.03 5.27 -11.32
N VAL A 28 -13.66 5.99 -12.25
CA VAL A 28 -14.36 7.25 -11.93
C VAL A 28 -15.58 6.99 -11.05
N ALA A 29 -16.34 5.94 -11.35
CA ALA A 29 -17.51 5.57 -10.54
C ALA A 29 -17.08 4.99 -9.17
N GLU A 30 -15.96 4.28 -9.11
CA GLU A 30 -15.48 3.64 -7.90
C GLU A 30 -14.73 4.60 -6.99
N ASP A 31 -13.68 5.25 -7.50
CA ASP A 31 -12.75 6.06 -6.70
C ASP A 31 -12.92 7.57 -6.88
N GLY A 32 -13.74 7.97 -7.84
CA GLY A 32 -14.06 9.37 -8.11
C GLY A 32 -13.04 10.09 -8.99
N PHE A 33 -12.09 9.38 -9.61
CA PHE A 33 -11.11 9.94 -10.54
C PHE A 33 -10.68 8.90 -11.59
N PRO A 34 -10.26 9.33 -12.80
CA PRO A 34 -9.80 8.41 -13.84
C PRO A 34 -8.41 7.85 -13.53
N THR A 35 -8.10 6.68 -14.08
CA THR A 35 -6.72 6.21 -14.13
C THR A 35 -5.89 7.15 -15.01
N PRO A 36 -4.68 7.53 -14.58
CA PRO A 36 -3.79 8.32 -15.41
C PRO A 36 -3.27 7.51 -16.61
N GLU A 37 -2.79 8.19 -17.64
CA GLU A 37 -1.99 7.56 -18.68
C GLU A 37 -0.62 7.17 -18.12
N TRP A 38 -0.06 6.07 -18.62
CA TRP A 38 1.24 5.57 -18.20
C TRP A 38 1.92 4.81 -19.34
N SER A 39 3.20 5.02 -19.49
CA SER A 39 4.09 4.22 -20.32
C SER A 39 5.46 4.07 -19.66
N GLU A 40 6.23 3.07 -20.09
CA GLU A 40 7.61 2.86 -19.61
C GLU A 40 8.48 4.07 -19.92
N GLU A 41 8.35 4.63 -21.13
CA GLU A 41 9.12 5.79 -21.57
C GLU A 41 8.82 7.02 -20.72
N GLU A 42 7.54 7.28 -20.43
CA GLU A 42 7.15 8.42 -19.60
C GLU A 42 7.62 8.24 -18.16
N HIS A 43 7.59 7.01 -17.61
CA HIS A 43 8.09 6.72 -16.28
C HIS A 43 9.60 6.96 -16.18
N LEU A 44 10.38 6.47 -17.13
CA LEU A 44 11.82 6.72 -17.19
C LEU A 44 12.14 8.20 -17.35
N ALA A 45 11.40 8.92 -18.20
CA ALA A 45 11.55 10.37 -18.35
C ALA A 45 11.23 11.13 -17.05
N PHE A 46 10.21 10.69 -16.30
CA PHE A 46 9.90 11.24 -14.97
C PHE A 46 11.09 11.01 -14.00
N MET A 47 11.66 9.81 -13.96
CA MET A 47 12.84 9.52 -13.14
C MET A 47 14.02 10.42 -13.47
N GLU A 48 14.29 10.67 -14.76
CA GLU A 48 15.35 11.60 -15.18
C GLU A 48 15.08 13.04 -14.71
N GLN A 49 13.83 13.50 -14.83
CA GLN A 49 13.44 14.86 -14.43
C GLN A 49 13.54 15.10 -12.94
N THR A 50 13.30 14.07 -12.14
CA THR A 50 13.27 14.13 -10.66
C THR A 50 14.51 13.59 -9.99
N GLY A 51 15.46 13.04 -10.76
CA GLY A 51 16.72 12.51 -10.25
C GLY A 51 16.59 11.18 -9.52
N GLN A 52 15.52 10.41 -9.81
CA GLN A 52 15.36 9.06 -9.25
C GLN A 52 16.31 8.10 -9.95
N GLU A 53 17.11 7.35 -9.19
CA GLU A 53 17.98 6.33 -9.74
C GLU A 53 17.26 5.00 -9.90
N PHE A 54 16.33 4.69 -8.99
CA PHE A 54 15.55 3.45 -8.99
C PHE A 54 14.11 3.69 -8.52
N CYS A 55 13.14 3.05 -9.17
CA CYS A 55 11.74 3.08 -8.76
C CYS A 55 11.18 1.66 -8.55
N VAL A 56 10.34 1.51 -7.53
CA VAL A 56 9.59 0.28 -7.26
C VAL A 56 8.16 0.47 -7.77
N LEU A 57 7.86 -0.16 -8.90
CA LEU A 57 6.54 -0.12 -9.52
C LEU A 57 5.53 -0.97 -8.72
N SER A 58 4.32 -0.49 -8.60
CA SER A 58 3.21 -1.25 -8.02
C SER A 58 1.90 -0.92 -8.73
N ILE A 59 0.88 -1.76 -8.53
CA ILE A 59 -0.47 -1.42 -8.98
C ILE A 59 -1.14 -0.59 -7.88
N SER A 60 -1.79 0.49 -8.26
CA SER A 60 -2.58 1.32 -7.34
C SER A 60 -3.98 0.69 -7.11
N THR A 61 -5.01 1.45 -7.30
CA THR A 61 -6.43 1.11 -7.16
C THR A 61 -7.13 1.43 -8.49
N PRO A 62 -8.28 0.83 -8.81
CA PRO A 62 -9.08 -0.16 -8.05
C PRO A 62 -8.44 -1.55 -7.93
N HIS A 63 -8.70 -2.24 -6.80
CA HIS A 63 -8.21 -3.60 -6.60
C HIS A 63 -8.97 -4.61 -7.49
N ILE A 64 -8.28 -5.69 -7.91
CA ILE A 64 -8.81 -6.65 -8.89
C ILE A 64 -9.75 -7.71 -8.32
N HIS A 65 -9.82 -7.91 -7.01
CA HIS A 65 -10.68 -8.92 -6.40
C HIS A 65 -12.12 -8.41 -6.29
N ARG A 66 -13.08 -9.14 -6.89
CA ARG A 66 -14.51 -8.78 -6.94
C ARG A 66 -15.40 -9.94 -6.49
N GLY A 67 -14.93 -10.75 -5.53
CA GLY A 67 -15.70 -11.87 -4.99
C GLY A 67 -15.45 -13.22 -5.68
N ASP A 68 -14.63 -13.29 -6.72
CA ASP A 68 -14.20 -14.53 -7.37
C ASP A 68 -12.69 -14.71 -7.22
N ASP A 69 -12.28 -15.58 -6.29
CA ASP A 69 -10.88 -15.86 -5.96
C ASP A 69 -10.09 -16.36 -7.18
N ALA A 70 -10.68 -17.25 -7.98
CA ALA A 70 -10.02 -17.84 -9.13
C ALA A 70 -9.81 -16.80 -10.26
N ALA A 71 -10.78 -15.93 -10.48
CA ALA A 71 -10.63 -14.81 -11.41
C ALA A 71 -9.56 -13.84 -10.93
N ALA A 72 -9.58 -13.43 -9.66
CA ALA A 72 -8.59 -12.54 -9.07
C ALA A 72 -7.17 -13.11 -9.16
N ALA A 73 -7.00 -14.42 -8.90
CA ALA A 73 -5.71 -15.10 -9.03
C ALA A 73 -5.18 -15.07 -10.47
N ARG A 74 -6.03 -15.33 -11.46
CA ARG A 74 -5.61 -15.26 -12.88
C ARG A 74 -5.22 -13.84 -13.30
N LEU A 75 -5.99 -12.85 -12.85
CA LEU A 75 -5.71 -11.44 -13.15
C LEU A 75 -4.43 -10.97 -12.48
N ALA A 76 -4.22 -11.28 -11.19
CA ALA A 76 -2.98 -10.97 -10.48
C ALA A 76 -1.76 -11.55 -11.21
N ARG A 77 -1.86 -12.82 -11.63
CA ARG A 77 -0.79 -13.48 -12.36
C ARG A 77 -0.44 -12.76 -13.66
N SER A 78 -1.43 -12.42 -14.47
CA SER A 78 -1.22 -11.71 -15.74
C SER A 78 -0.58 -10.34 -15.55
N VAL A 79 -1.02 -9.61 -14.54
CA VAL A 79 -0.47 -8.27 -14.21
C VAL A 79 0.98 -8.38 -13.72
N ASN A 80 1.27 -9.33 -12.84
CA ASN A 80 2.63 -9.51 -12.32
C ASN A 80 3.61 -9.99 -13.40
N ASP A 81 3.15 -10.82 -14.37
CA ASP A 81 3.96 -11.25 -15.51
C ASP A 81 4.36 -10.03 -16.37
N GLU A 82 3.44 -9.09 -16.60
CA GLU A 82 3.74 -7.87 -17.37
C GLU A 82 4.66 -6.94 -16.58
N LEU A 83 4.42 -6.73 -15.27
CA LEU A 83 5.32 -5.94 -14.40
C LEU A 83 6.74 -6.51 -14.39
N ALA A 84 6.89 -7.83 -14.24
CA ALA A 84 8.19 -8.49 -14.27
C ALA A 84 8.88 -8.29 -15.62
N ALA A 85 8.13 -8.38 -16.74
CA ALA A 85 8.67 -8.13 -18.07
C ALA A 85 9.13 -6.68 -18.26
N VAL A 86 8.37 -5.70 -17.76
CA VAL A 86 8.77 -4.28 -17.75
C VAL A 86 10.07 -4.11 -16.96
N CYS A 87 10.11 -4.59 -15.72
CA CYS A 87 11.30 -4.44 -14.87
C CYS A 87 12.52 -5.18 -15.44
N SER A 88 12.34 -6.32 -16.12
CA SER A 88 13.46 -7.03 -16.72
C SER A 88 14.13 -6.27 -17.86
N ARG A 89 13.39 -5.41 -18.57
CA ARG A 89 13.94 -4.54 -19.63
C ARG A 89 14.77 -3.37 -19.07
N HIS A 90 14.51 -3.01 -17.82
CA HIS A 90 15.11 -1.85 -17.14
C HIS A 90 15.58 -2.24 -15.72
N SER A 91 16.25 -3.37 -15.58
CA SER A 91 16.55 -4.01 -14.28
C SER A 91 17.49 -3.20 -13.38
N ASP A 92 18.20 -2.23 -13.94
CA ASP A 92 19.04 -1.26 -13.21
C ASP A 92 18.26 -0.01 -12.75
N ARG A 93 17.01 0.16 -13.20
CA ARG A 93 16.18 1.34 -12.95
C ARG A 93 14.84 1.00 -12.30
N LEU A 94 14.27 -0.14 -12.62
CA LEU A 94 12.92 -0.52 -12.20
C LEU A 94 12.90 -1.87 -11.50
N GLY A 95 12.18 -1.93 -10.39
CA GLY A 95 11.75 -3.15 -9.72
C GLY A 95 10.25 -3.10 -9.47
N PHE A 96 9.65 -4.14 -8.93
CA PHE A 96 8.22 -4.14 -8.64
C PHE A 96 7.85 -4.80 -7.32
N SER A 97 6.73 -4.36 -6.75
CA SER A 97 5.99 -5.03 -5.69
C SER A 97 4.81 -5.79 -6.28
N ALA A 98 4.71 -7.08 -5.93
CA ALA A 98 3.70 -7.96 -6.50
C ALA A 98 2.28 -7.57 -6.08
N LEU A 99 1.35 -7.59 -7.04
CA LEU A 99 -0.09 -7.51 -6.81
C LEU A 99 -0.59 -8.88 -6.35
N LEU A 100 -1.28 -8.95 -5.20
CA LEU A 100 -1.85 -10.20 -4.70
C LEU A 100 -3.39 -10.18 -4.75
N PRO A 101 -4.04 -11.33 -4.98
CA PRO A 101 -5.50 -11.44 -5.05
C PRO A 101 -6.18 -11.48 -3.68
N VAL A 102 -5.77 -10.59 -2.74
CA VAL A 102 -6.39 -10.48 -1.42
C VAL A 102 -7.89 -10.17 -1.57
N PRO A 103 -8.78 -10.84 -0.80
CA PRO A 103 -8.54 -11.62 0.43
C PRO A 103 -8.35 -13.13 0.22
N ALA A 104 -8.20 -13.64 -0.99
CA ALA A 104 -7.98 -15.07 -1.26
C ALA A 104 -6.59 -15.49 -0.75
N ALA A 105 -6.48 -15.90 0.53
CA ALA A 105 -5.21 -16.11 1.22
C ALA A 105 -4.32 -17.16 0.54
N GLU A 106 -4.86 -18.34 0.18
CA GLU A 106 -4.09 -19.39 -0.49
C GLU A 106 -3.57 -18.96 -1.86
N ALA A 107 -4.45 -18.37 -2.68
CA ALA A 107 -4.04 -17.84 -3.99
C ALA A 107 -3.01 -16.71 -3.86
N SER A 108 -3.11 -15.90 -2.81
CA SER A 108 -2.14 -14.84 -2.51
C SER A 108 -0.80 -15.41 -2.10
N ILE A 109 -0.76 -16.51 -1.33
CA ILE A 109 0.49 -17.20 -0.96
C ILE A 109 1.16 -17.78 -2.21
N ASP A 110 0.41 -18.44 -3.09
CA ASP A 110 0.95 -19.05 -4.29
C ASP A 110 1.52 -17.99 -5.24
N GLU A 111 0.82 -16.90 -5.43
CA GLU A 111 1.28 -15.80 -6.27
C GLU A 111 2.46 -15.03 -5.63
N ALA A 112 2.43 -14.79 -4.32
CA ALA A 112 3.55 -14.17 -3.61
C ALA A 112 4.81 -15.02 -3.72
N ARG A 113 4.69 -16.36 -3.56
CA ARG A 113 5.80 -17.30 -3.73
C ARG A 113 6.40 -17.18 -5.14
N ARG A 114 5.56 -17.25 -6.15
CA ARG A 114 6.00 -17.15 -7.54
C ARG A 114 6.69 -15.81 -7.82
N CYS A 115 6.10 -14.71 -7.38
CA CYS A 115 6.68 -13.39 -7.64
C CYS A 115 8.01 -13.18 -6.91
N LEU A 116 8.10 -13.57 -5.64
CA LEU A 116 9.31 -13.38 -4.84
C LEU A 116 10.43 -14.35 -5.21
N ASP A 117 10.09 -15.60 -5.53
CA ASP A 117 11.09 -16.66 -5.73
C ASP A 117 11.50 -16.81 -7.22
N GLU A 118 10.62 -16.46 -8.19
CA GLU A 118 10.83 -16.72 -9.61
C GLU A 118 10.90 -15.45 -10.47
N LEU A 119 10.06 -14.44 -10.16
CA LEU A 119 9.95 -13.23 -10.99
C LEU A 119 10.81 -12.05 -10.47
N GLY A 120 11.46 -12.18 -9.32
CA GLY A 120 12.33 -11.15 -8.77
C GLY A 120 11.59 -9.94 -8.19
N ALA A 121 10.34 -10.09 -7.73
CA ALA A 121 9.65 -9.05 -7.01
C ALA A 121 10.40 -8.65 -5.74
N LEU A 122 10.48 -7.35 -5.45
CA LEU A 122 11.18 -6.80 -4.30
C LEU A 122 10.36 -6.88 -3.00
N GLY A 123 9.08 -7.10 -3.14
CA GLY A 123 8.12 -7.21 -2.05
C GLY A 123 6.73 -7.48 -2.60
N VAL A 124 5.73 -7.29 -1.75
CA VAL A 124 4.33 -7.38 -2.13
C VAL A 124 3.59 -6.09 -1.78
N LYS A 125 2.56 -5.77 -2.54
CA LYS A 125 1.65 -4.68 -2.23
C LYS A 125 0.31 -5.25 -1.80
N LEU A 126 -0.15 -4.84 -0.62
CA LEU A 126 -1.44 -5.24 -0.08
C LEU A 126 -2.39 -4.04 0.01
N PRO A 127 -3.66 -4.19 -0.43
CA PRO A 127 -4.66 -3.16 -0.20
C PRO A 127 -4.98 -3.04 1.30
N SER A 128 -5.35 -1.86 1.77
CA SER A 128 -5.86 -1.64 3.13
C SER A 128 -7.02 -2.57 3.48
N ASN A 129 -7.89 -2.80 2.49
CA ASN A 129 -8.91 -3.83 2.49
C ASN A 129 -9.05 -4.46 1.10
N GLY A 130 -9.26 -5.77 1.04
CA GLY A 130 -9.63 -6.50 -0.16
C GLY A 130 -11.10 -6.93 -0.07
N ASN A 131 -11.98 -6.37 -0.90
CA ASN A 131 -13.41 -6.69 -0.88
C ASN A 131 -14.04 -6.60 0.52
N GLY A 132 -13.63 -5.59 1.32
CA GLY A 132 -14.10 -5.36 2.69
C GLY A 132 -13.40 -6.18 3.78
N VAL A 133 -12.50 -7.09 3.43
CA VAL A 133 -11.64 -7.79 4.40
C VAL A 133 -10.39 -6.95 4.65
N TYR A 134 -10.25 -6.42 5.86
CA TYR A 134 -9.14 -5.55 6.25
C TYR A 134 -7.88 -6.34 6.59
N LEU A 135 -6.72 -5.72 6.37
CA LEU A 135 -5.46 -6.22 6.92
C LEU A 135 -5.60 -6.35 8.45
N GLY A 136 -5.17 -7.50 8.98
CA GLY A 136 -5.40 -7.87 10.39
C GLY A 136 -6.58 -8.82 10.60
N ASP A 137 -7.39 -9.08 9.58
CA ASP A 137 -8.40 -10.15 9.65
C ASP A 137 -7.71 -11.52 9.80
N PRO A 138 -8.17 -12.39 10.73
CA PRO A 138 -7.56 -13.70 10.95
C PRO A 138 -7.53 -14.61 9.72
N SER A 139 -8.42 -14.42 8.76
CA SER A 139 -8.41 -15.17 7.49
C SER A 139 -7.14 -14.92 6.67
N LEU A 140 -6.43 -13.82 6.92
CA LEU A 140 -5.16 -13.48 6.28
C LEU A 140 -3.92 -13.96 7.05
N ASP A 141 -4.07 -14.55 8.24
CA ASP A 141 -2.96 -15.04 9.05
C ASP A 141 -2.03 -16.02 8.30
N PRO A 142 -2.53 -16.97 7.47
CA PRO A 142 -1.65 -17.83 6.69
C PRO A 142 -0.75 -17.06 5.70
N LEU A 143 -1.28 -15.98 5.10
CA LEU A 143 -0.49 -15.10 4.23
C LEU A 143 0.56 -14.33 5.06
N MET A 144 0.20 -13.84 6.24
CA MET A 144 1.14 -13.13 7.13
C MET A 144 2.28 -14.04 7.58
N GLU A 145 1.97 -15.29 7.96
CA GLU A 145 2.98 -16.30 8.32
C GLU A 145 3.95 -16.57 7.15
N PHE A 146 3.42 -16.71 5.94
CA PHE A 146 4.22 -16.90 4.74
C PHE A 146 5.16 -15.71 4.47
N LEU A 147 4.65 -14.48 4.57
CA LEU A 147 5.43 -13.25 4.35
C LEU A 147 6.47 -13.03 5.45
N ASP A 148 6.13 -13.31 6.71
CA ASP A 148 7.06 -13.28 7.83
C ASP A 148 8.21 -14.27 7.62
N GLY A 149 7.92 -15.50 7.20
CA GLY A 149 8.91 -16.51 6.89
C GLY A 149 9.97 -16.07 5.86
N ARG A 150 9.64 -15.09 5.03
CA ARG A 150 10.53 -14.50 4.01
C ARG A 150 11.12 -13.15 4.38
N SER A 151 10.80 -12.62 5.56
CA SER A 151 11.14 -11.24 5.94
C SER A 151 10.74 -10.24 4.83
N ALA A 152 9.55 -10.44 4.28
CA ALA A 152 9.08 -9.72 3.11
C ALA A 152 8.88 -8.24 3.40
N VAL A 153 9.09 -7.39 2.38
CA VAL A 153 8.63 -6.01 2.36
C VAL A 153 7.17 -6.02 1.93
N VAL A 154 6.31 -5.42 2.75
CA VAL A 154 4.88 -5.30 2.48
C VAL A 154 4.51 -3.83 2.44
N THR A 155 4.25 -3.31 1.25
CA THR A 155 3.72 -1.97 1.09
C THR A 155 2.19 -2.02 1.22
N VAL A 156 1.65 -1.27 2.16
CA VAL A 156 0.21 -1.06 2.26
C VAL A 156 -0.19 0.00 1.23
N HIS A 157 -1.35 -0.17 0.61
CA HIS A 157 -1.90 0.88 -0.24
C HIS A 157 -3.39 1.05 0.06
N PRO A 158 -3.89 2.28 0.12
CA PRO A 158 -5.32 2.49 0.37
C PRO A 158 -6.20 1.85 -0.69
N SER A 159 -7.37 1.46 -0.25
CA SER A 159 -8.51 1.10 -1.10
C SER A 159 -9.74 1.84 -0.60
N ARG A 160 -10.71 2.09 -1.48
CA ARG A 160 -11.96 2.66 -1.03
C ARG A 160 -12.65 1.68 -0.07
N PRO A 161 -13.11 2.11 1.11
CA PRO A 161 -13.87 1.26 2.00
C PRO A 161 -15.22 0.88 1.37
N SER A 162 -15.73 -0.31 1.68
CA SER A 162 -17.00 -0.82 1.17
C SER A 162 -18.23 0.02 1.60
N ALA A 163 -18.09 0.78 2.69
CA ALA A 163 -19.13 1.65 3.22
C ALA A 163 -18.57 3.06 3.46
N VAL A 164 -19.03 4.00 2.64
CA VAL A 164 -18.72 5.44 2.78
C VAL A 164 -20.01 6.17 3.14
N PRO A 165 -20.00 7.09 4.13
CA PRO A 165 -21.17 7.90 4.45
C PRO A 165 -21.64 8.68 3.23
N GLN A 166 -22.93 8.58 2.91
CA GLN A 166 -23.53 9.30 1.79
C GLN A 166 -23.89 10.73 2.18
N ASN A 167 -23.96 11.61 1.19
CA ASN A 167 -24.34 13.02 1.37
C ASN A 167 -23.39 13.80 2.30
N THR A 168 -22.12 13.43 2.34
CA THR A 168 -21.05 14.14 3.05
C THR A 168 -19.99 14.57 2.05
N PHE A 169 -19.13 15.53 2.45
CA PHE A 169 -17.99 15.93 1.61
C PHE A 169 -17.06 14.74 1.30
N THR A 170 -16.90 13.83 2.27
CA THR A 170 -16.06 12.63 2.13
C THR A 170 -16.65 11.57 1.16
N ALA A 171 -17.88 11.75 0.70
CA ALA A 171 -18.46 10.93 -0.38
C ALA A 171 -17.91 11.28 -1.78
N GLY A 172 -17.05 12.30 -1.89
CA GLY A 172 -16.35 12.69 -3.11
C GLY A 172 -15.23 11.72 -3.51
N PRO A 173 -14.26 12.19 -4.32
CA PRO A 173 -13.11 11.37 -4.73
C PRO A 173 -12.38 10.76 -3.52
N ALA A 174 -12.12 9.46 -3.57
CA ALA A 174 -11.56 8.70 -2.45
C ALA A 174 -10.20 9.24 -1.95
N PRO A 175 -9.31 9.77 -2.80
CA PRO A 175 -8.04 10.35 -2.34
C PRO A 175 -8.19 11.53 -1.40
N LEU A 176 -9.32 12.27 -1.44
CA LEU A 176 -9.52 13.44 -0.58
C LEU A 176 -9.53 13.09 0.91
N PHE A 177 -10.07 11.93 1.27
CA PHE A 177 -10.23 11.54 2.68
C PHE A 177 -10.21 10.03 2.89
N GLU A 178 -10.96 9.28 2.07
CA GLU A 178 -11.22 7.86 2.34
C GLU A 178 -9.92 7.03 2.30
N TYR A 179 -8.98 7.34 1.43
CA TYR A 179 -7.72 6.60 1.33
C TYR A 179 -6.87 6.73 2.60
N VAL A 180 -6.67 7.94 3.09
CA VAL A 180 -5.89 8.13 4.32
C VAL A 180 -6.63 7.60 5.55
N ALA A 181 -7.96 7.70 5.57
CA ALA A 181 -8.79 7.12 6.62
C ALA A 181 -8.72 5.58 6.59
N ASP A 182 -8.75 4.97 5.41
CA ASP A 182 -8.75 3.51 5.26
C ASP A 182 -7.38 2.89 5.55
N THR A 183 -6.28 3.52 5.11
CA THR A 183 -4.92 3.14 5.54
C THR A 183 -4.81 3.17 7.06
N THR A 184 -5.27 4.25 7.69
CA THR A 184 -5.27 4.38 9.15
C THR A 184 -6.04 3.23 9.79
N ARG A 185 -7.25 2.94 9.31
CA ARG A 185 -8.09 1.84 9.82
C ARG A 185 -7.40 0.49 9.68
N ALA A 186 -6.78 0.22 8.54
CA ALA A 186 -6.07 -1.04 8.29
C ALA A 186 -4.88 -1.24 9.24
N VAL A 187 -4.06 -0.21 9.45
CA VAL A 187 -2.91 -0.30 10.36
C VAL A 187 -3.36 -0.46 11.81
N LEU A 188 -4.41 0.25 12.22
CA LEU A 188 -5.01 0.07 13.55
C LEU A 188 -5.55 -1.35 13.73
N ASN A 189 -6.12 -1.94 12.68
CA ASN A 189 -6.61 -3.32 12.71
C ASN A 189 -5.46 -4.33 12.82
N LEU A 190 -4.35 -4.12 12.09
CA LEU A 190 -3.12 -4.90 12.25
C LEU A 190 -2.60 -4.89 13.69
N MET A 191 -2.56 -3.70 14.32
CA MET A 191 -2.15 -3.55 15.73
C MET A 191 -3.12 -4.23 16.69
N ALA A 192 -4.43 -3.99 16.52
CA ALA A 192 -5.46 -4.51 17.42
C ALA A 192 -5.53 -6.04 17.43
N HIS A 193 -5.23 -6.69 16.30
CA HIS A 193 -5.16 -8.15 16.19
C HIS A 193 -3.75 -8.71 16.42
N GLY A 194 -2.80 -7.87 16.86
CA GLY A 194 -1.44 -8.27 17.20
C GLY A 194 -0.63 -8.81 16.01
N VAL A 195 -1.00 -8.49 14.78
CA VAL A 195 -0.34 -9.00 13.57
C VAL A 195 1.09 -8.53 13.49
N ILE A 196 1.35 -7.26 13.82
CA ILE A 196 2.70 -6.68 13.81
C ILE A 196 3.60 -7.39 14.81
N ASP A 197 3.08 -7.71 16.00
CA ASP A 197 3.82 -8.40 17.06
C ASP A 197 4.02 -9.89 16.78
N ARG A 198 3.02 -10.57 16.17
CA ARG A 198 3.08 -11.99 15.82
C ARG A 198 3.99 -12.29 14.62
N TYR A 199 4.11 -11.34 13.70
CA TYR A 199 4.88 -11.48 12.45
C TYR A 199 5.95 -10.38 12.33
N PRO A 200 6.93 -10.35 13.25
CA PRO A 200 7.85 -9.22 13.41
C PRO A 200 8.91 -9.09 12.31
N ARG A 201 9.02 -10.08 11.40
CA ARG A 201 9.99 -10.02 10.30
C ARG A 201 9.40 -9.35 9.05
N ILE A 202 8.09 -9.13 9.00
CA ILE A 202 7.47 -8.34 7.93
C ILE A 202 7.90 -6.88 8.08
N ARG A 203 8.43 -6.32 7.00
CA ARG A 203 8.74 -4.88 6.92
C ARG A 203 7.57 -4.16 6.30
N TRP A 204 6.71 -3.60 7.15
CA TRP A 204 5.54 -2.85 6.73
C TRP A 204 5.92 -1.45 6.27
N VAL A 205 5.62 -1.08 5.03
CA VAL A 205 5.73 0.28 4.49
C VAL A 205 4.35 0.90 4.45
N ILE A 206 4.15 1.97 5.21
CA ILE A 206 2.88 2.68 5.34
C ILE A 206 2.94 3.97 4.52
N PRO A 207 2.01 4.18 3.59
CA PRO A 207 2.06 5.28 2.65
C PRO A 207 1.57 6.61 3.23
N HIS A 208 1.82 7.68 2.44
CA HIS A 208 1.26 9.02 2.63
C HIS A 208 1.60 9.62 4.00
N ALA A 209 2.89 9.61 4.36
CA ALA A 209 3.40 10.11 5.65
C ALA A 209 2.65 9.54 6.86
N GLY A 210 2.19 8.28 6.77
CA GLY A 210 1.45 7.60 7.83
C GLY A 210 -0.04 7.92 7.90
N SER A 211 -0.57 8.65 6.91
CA SER A 211 -2.01 8.98 6.85
C SER A 211 -2.46 9.73 8.12
N PHE A 212 -3.48 9.28 8.88
CA PHE A 212 -3.89 9.89 10.15
C PHE A 212 -3.26 9.22 11.39
N LEU A 213 -2.35 8.26 11.22
CA LEU A 213 -1.76 7.54 12.35
C LEU A 213 -1.02 8.46 13.33
N PRO A 214 -0.18 9.43 12.87
CA PRO A 214 0.50 10.35 13.79
C PRO A 214 -0.47 11.12 14.68
N GLU A 215 -1.56 11.64 14.12
CA GLU A 215 -2.55 12.45 14.82
C GLU A 215 -3.35 11.66 15.86
N VAL A 216 -3.58 10.36 15.61
CA VAL A 216 -4.37 9.53 16.53
C VAL A 216 -3.52 8.69 17.49
N ALA A 217 -2.21 8.61 17.30
CA ALA A 217 -1.30 7.73 18.06
C ALA A 217 -1.41 7.91 19.58
N HIS A 218 -1.24 9.16 20.07
CA HIS A 218 -1.32 9.46 21.49
C HIS A 218 -2.72 9.25 22.07
N ARG A 219 -3.76 9.51 21.28
CA ARG A 219 -5.14 9.22 21.70
C ARG A 219 -5.34 7.72 21.88
N LEU A 220 -4.87 6.90 20.95
CA LEU A 220 -4.95 5.44 21.05
C LEU A 220 -4.18 4.91 22.26
N ALA A 221 -2.92 5.33 22.41
CA ALA A 221 -2.10 4.94 23.55
C ALA A 221 -2.71 5.40 24.88
N GLY A 222 -3.34 6.56 24.91
CA GLY A 222 -4.02 7.08 26.10
C GLY A 222 -5.28 6.29 26.47
N ILE A 223 -6.15 6.06 25.49
CA ILE A 223 -7.42 5.34 25.69
C ILE A 223 -7.16 3.87 26.01
N SER A 224 -6.17 3.21 25.38
CA SER A 224 -5.84 1.82 25.66
C SER A 224 -5.53 1.57 27.14
N ARG A 225 -4.92 2.55 27.84
CA ARG A 225 -4.65 2.46 29.28
C ARG A 225 -5.92 2.34 30.14
N VAL A 226 -7.06 2.76 29.60
CA VAL A 226 -8.37 2.66 30.28
C VAL A 226 -9.11 1.40 29.81
N LEU A 227 -9.08 1.10 28.51
CA LEU A 227 -9.87 0.01 27.93
C LEU A 227 -9.28 -1.37 28.24
N VAL A 228 -7.95 -1.50 28.27
CA VAL A 228 -7.29 -2.79 28.57
C VAL A 228 -7.62 -3.30 29.98
N PRO A 229 -7.47 -2.51 31.07
CA PRO A 229 -7.88 -2.97 32.40
C PRO A 229 -9.38 -3.22 32.55
N ALA A 230 -10.20 -2.61 31.72
CA ALA A 230 -11.65 -2.82 31.68
C ALA A 230 -12.04 -4.10 30.90
N GLY A 231 -11.09 -4.79 30.28
CA GLY A 231 -11.36 -5.98 29.44
C GLY A 231 -12.07 -5.65 28.11
N LEU A 232 -12.02 -4.39 27.66
CA LEU A 232 -12.68 -3.93 26.45
C LEU A 232 -11.74 -3.89 25.23
N MET A 233 -10.45 -4.10 25.45
CA MET A 233 -9.41 -4.08 24.43
C MET A 233 -8.25 -4.97 24.89
N GLU A 234 -7.65 -5.70 23.94
CA GLU A 234 -6.38 -6.37 24.16
C GLU A 234 -5.23 -5.35 24.30
N ARG A 235 -4.15 -5.78 24.96
CA ARG A 235 -2.98 -4.93 25.15
C ARG A 235 -2.23 -4.74 23.83
N VAL A 236 -1.99 -3.50 23.43
CA VAL A 236 -1.24 -3.12 22.24
C VAL A 236 -0.17 -2.08 22.61
N ASP A 237 1.06 -2.31 22.19
CA ASP A 237 2.11 -1.30 22.27
C ASP A 237 2.05 -0.37 21.05
N VAL A 238 1.11 0.56 21.05
CA VAL A 238 0.87 1.47 19.94
C VAL A 238 2.15 2.20 19.52
N MET A 239 2.90 2.76 20.48
CA MET A 239 4.09 3.57 20.17
C MET A 239 5.27 2.71 19.72
N GLY A 240 5.44 1.51 20.29
CA GLY A 240 6.45 0.54 19.83
C GLY A 240 6.17 0.05 18.43
N ASN A 241 4.92 -0.30 18.14
CA ASN A 241 4.50 -0.70 16.79
C ASN A 241 4.78 0.40 15.77
N LEU A 242 4.35 1.64 16.02
CA LEU A 242 4.60 2.76 15.08
C LEU A 242 6.08 2.98 14.82
N ARG A 243 6.95 2.89 15.82
CA ARG A 243 8.41 3.02 15.62
C ARG A 243 9.02 1.90 14.79
N GLY A 244 8.41 0.73 14.79
CA GLY A 244 8.86 -0.43 14.00
C GLY A 244 8.44 -0.39 12.53
N LEU A 245 7.48 0.45 12.15
CA LEU A 245 7.01 0.58 10.78
C LEU A 245 7.95 1.44 9.93
N TRP A 246 7.89 1.24 8.62
CA TRP A 246 8.51 2.08 7.61
C TRP A 246 7.47 3.00 6.99
N TRP A 247 7.88 4.18 6.53
CA TRP A 247 6.95 5.23 6.13
C TRP A 247 7.41 5.87 4.84
N ASP A 248 6.59 5.85 3.80
CA ASP A 248 6.85 6.68 2.65
C ASP A 248 6.22 8.08 2.81
N LEU A 249 6.80 9.04 2.11
CA LEU A 249 6.42 10.45 2.19
C LEU A 249 5.66 10.91 0.95
N ALA A 250 5.01 9.99 0.22
CA ALA A 250 4.18 10.35 -0.92
C ALA A 250 3.09 11.37 -0.55
N GLY A 251 2.77 12.27 -1.47
CA GLY A 251 1.81 13.35 -1.25
C GLY A 251 2.43 14.59 -0.57
N ASP A 252 1.59 15.46 -0.03
CA ASP A 252 1.98 16.73 0.59
C ASP A 252 2.39 16.54 2.05
N ALA A 253 3.55 15.90 2.30
CA ALA A 253 4.04 15.62 3.64
C ALA A 253 4.40 16.88 4.45
N LEU A 254 4.74 17.98 3.80
CA LEU A 254 5.08 19.25 4.42
C LEU A 254 3.94 20.29 4.26
N PRO A 255 3.78 21.23 5.21
CA PRO A 255 4.62 21.41 6.41
C PRO A 255 4.12 20.67 7.66
N VAL A 256 3.04 19.87 7.58
CA VAL A 256 2.33 19.38 8.77
C VAL A 256 2.57 17.89 9.03
N MET A 257 2.39 17.04 8.02
CA MET A 257 2.38 15.58 8.24
C MET A 257 3.76 15.03 8.65
N LEU A 258 4.83 15.44 7.98
CA LEU A 258 6.18 14.98 8.32
C LEU A 258 6.59 15.37 9.74
N PRO A 259 6.42 16.61 10.22
CA PRO A 259 6.66 16.92 11.62
C PRO A 259 5.86 16.07 12.61
N ALA A 260 4.57 15.82 12.34
CA ALA A 260 3.76 14.95 13.19
C ALA A 260 4.25 13.49 13.16
N LEU A 261 4.62 12.98 11.99
CA LEU A 261 5.18 11.64 11.84
C LEU A 261 6.49 11.47 12.62
N LEU A 262 7.37 12.47 12.61
CA LEU A 262 8.66 12.43 13.33
C LEU A 262 8.51 12.29 14.85
N GLU A 263 7.35 12.66 15.42
CA GLU A 263 7.08 12.47 16.86
C GLU A 263 6.80 10.99 17.21
N VAL A 264 6.43 10.16 16.24
CA VAL A 264 5.96 8.78 16.49
C VAL A 264 6.77 7.70 15.77
N CYS A 265 7.55 8.03 14.74
CA CYS A 265 8.34 7.10 13.95
C CYS A 265 9.80 7.01 14.41
N ASP A 266 10.52 6.03 13.88
CA ASP A 266 11.99 6.07 13.80
C ASP A 266 12.36 6.85 12.53
N PRO A 267 13.10 7.98 12.63
CA PRO A 267 13.49 8.76 11.45
C PRO A 267 14.34 7.99 10.42
N THR A 268 14.99 6.91 10.83
CA THR A 268 15.75 6.05 9.92
C THR A 268 14.87 5.14 9.07
N HIS A 269 13.57 5.08 9.36
CA HIS A 269 12.57 4.32 8.62
C HIS A 269 11.79 5.19 7.62
N LEU A 270 12.20 6.42 7.36
CA LEU A 270 11.59 7.27 6.35
C LEU A 270 12.10 6.90 4.96
N LEU A 271 11.17 6.82 4.02
CA LEU A 271 11.40 6.45 2.63
C LEU A 271 10.83 7.53 1.71
N TYR A 272 11.40 7.69 0.54
CA TYR A 272 10.83 8.55 -0.49
C TYR A 272 9.78 7.78 -1.28
N GLY A 273 8.63 8.43 -1.54
CA GLY A 273 7.57 7.97 -2.42
C GLY A 273 7.02 9.14 -3.24
N SER A 274 6.82 8.94 -4.54
CA SER A 274 6.29 9.99 -5.43
C SER A 274 4.79 9.91 -5.64
N ASP A 275 4.23 8.72 -5.55
CA ASP A 275 2.86 8.40 -5.98
C ASP A 275 2.62 8.69 -7.49
N TYR A 276 3.71 8.74 -8.29
CA TYR A 276 3.62 8.92 -9.74
C TYR A 276 2.99 7.67 -10.39
N PRO A 277 2.12 7.77 -11.41
CA PRO A 277 1.63 8.98 -12.08
C PRO A 277 0.35 9.58 -11.48
N TYR A 278 -0.19 9.03 -10.39
CA TYR A 278 -1.40 9.58 -9.74
C TYR A 278 -1.15 10.97 -9.17
N THR A 279 0.03 11.22 -8.62
CA THR A 279 0.53 12.56 -8.40
C THR A 279 1.32 13.01 -9.64
N PRO A 280 0.87 14.05 -10.36
CA PRO A 280 1.55 14.50 -11.57
C PRO A 280 2.96 15.04 -11.29
N ALA A 281 3.92 14.81 -12.19
CA ALA A 281 5.31 15.24 -12.06
C ALA A 281 5.50 16.73 -11.64
N PRO A 282 4.72 17.72 -12.17
CA PRO A 282 4.84 19.12 -11.72
C PRO A 282 4.43 19.36 -10.27
N ALA A 283 3.61 18.50 -9.67
CA ALA A 283 3.25 18.59 -8.26
C ALA A 283 4.39 18.01 -7.39
N ILE A 284 4.95 16.85 -7.79
CA ILE A 284 6.07 16.20 -7.10
C ILE A 284 7.30 17.12 -7.04
N ALA A 285 7.62 17.83 -8.12
CA ALA A 285 8.77 18.73 -8.19
C ALA A 285 8.67 19.97 -7.26
N ARG A 286 7.53 20.21 -6.61
CA ARG A 286 7.32 21.33 -5.67
C ARG A 286 7.49 20.93 -4.21
N ASN A 287 7.45 19.64 -3.92
CA ASN A 287 7.54 19.04 -2.59
C ASN A 287 8.96 18.54 -2.31
#